data_7f1e857d6ba304369062ad179fc89d03
#
_entry.id   7f1e857d6ba304369062ad179fc89d03
#
_cell.length_a   1.000
_cell.length_b   1.000
_cell.length_c   1.000
_cell.angle_alpha   90.00
_cell.angle_beta   90.00
_cell.angle_gamma   90.00
#
_symmetry.space_group_name_H-M   'P 1'
#
loop_
_entity.id
_entity.type
_entity.pdbx_description
1 polymer ?
#
loop_
_entity_poly.entity_id
_entity_poly.type
_entity_poly.pdbx_seq_one_letter_code
_entity_poly.pdbx_strand_id
1 'polypeptide(L)'
;MNPKLVPGFGNLYLTEEGKAFEKQLDPDNQEYFREIPIRSTSVYDRISVLVDGKRKRFHLHVLMAVAFLGLDLRSHGTSNFSLQVDHKDNNKKNNRVENLEIVTKQENLTRAWKNGCYENNGFASKGKPKKSLRKFSSVDVEQIKALKKAGLSYRKIAEKFNCNHGAIYQILKGYTYQDLN
;
A
#
# COMPACT_ATOMS: atom_id res chain seq x y z
N MET A 1 17.53 -25.61 10.86
CA MET A 1 16.95 -24.29 10.67
C MET A 1 18.06 -23.27 10.71
N ASN A 2 18.14 -22.36 9.77
CA ASN A 2 19.18 -21.33 9.74
C ASN A 2 18.51 -19.95 9.83
N PRO A 3 18.21 -19.45 11.04
CA PRO A 3 17.50 -18.19 11.19
C PRO A 3 18.41 -17.02 10.79
N LYS A 4 17.83 -16.07 10.05
CA LYS A 4 18.51 -14.88 9.53
C LYS A 4 18.14 -13.66 10.37
N LEU A 5 19.14 -12.86 10.74
CA LEU A 5 18.95 -11.60 11.46
C LEU A 5 18.13 -10.61 10.62
N VAL A 6 17.15 -9.97 11.23
CA VAL A 6 16.38 -8.90 10.59
C VAL A 6 17.13 -7.58 10.73
N PRO A 7 17.56 -6.94 9.63
CA PRO A 7 18.28 -5.67 9.68
C PRO A 7 17.50 -4.60 10.45
N GLY A 8 18.17 -3.92 11.39
CA GLY A 8 17.58 -2.84 12.19
C GLY A 8 16.74 -3.31 13.40
N PHE A 9 16.70 -4.62 13.71
CA PHE A 9 15.93 -5.17 14.83
C PHE A 9 16.77 -5.87 15.92
N GLY A 10 18.06 -5.58 15.94
CA GLY A 10 18.99 -6.04 17.00
C GLY A 10 19.09 -7.55 17.08
N ASN A 11 18.23 -8.19 17.87
CA ASN A 11 18.26 -9.62 18.18
C ASN A 11 17.09 -10.43 17.59
N LEU A 12 16.33 -9.86 16.63
CA LEU A 12 15.25 -10.55 15.94
C LEU A 12 15.77 -11.37 14.77
N TYR A 13 15.42 -12.64 14.74
CA TYR A 13 15.75 -13.59 13.67
C TYR A 13 14.49 -14.22 13.09
N LEU A 14 14.51 -14.47 11.78
CA LEU A 14 13.43 -15.13 11.06
C LEU A 14 13.96 -16.32 10.27
N THR A 15 13.13 -17.35 10.10
CA THR A 15 13.41 -18.46 9.18
C THR A 15 12.64 -18.25 7.86
N GLU A 16 13.05 -18.89 6.79
CA GLU A 16 12.39 -18.84 5.47
C GLU A 16 10.93 -19.30 5.51
N GLU A 17 10.58 -20.18 6.47
CA GLU A 17 9.22 -20.65 6.70
C GLU A 17 8.34 -19.64 7.46
N GLY A 18 8.91 -18.51 7.90
CA GLY A 18 8.18 -17.45 8.60
C GLY A 18 8.08 -17.65 10.12
N LYS A 19 8.94 -18.44 10.75
CA LYS A 19 9.07 -18.48 12.21
C LYS A 19 9.93 -17.33 12.71
N ALA A 20 9.64 -16.82 13.90
CA ALA A 20 10.33 -15.69 14.51
C ALA A 20 11.01 -16.09 15.82
N PHE A 21 12.23 -15.63 16.01
CA PHE A 21 13.06 -15.92 17.18
C PHE A 21 13.73 -14.64 17.69
N GLU A 22 13.92 -14.60 18.98
CA GLU A 22 14.71 -13.58 19.65
C GLU A 22 15.95 -14.26 20.24
N LYS A 23 17.13 -13.76 19.87
CA LYS A 23 18.40 -14.22 20.45
C LYS A 23 18.54 -13.66 21.86
N GLN A 24 18.77 -14.50 22.84
CA GLN A 24 18.93 -14.15 24.25
C GLN A 24 20.17 -14.82 24.83
N LEU A 25 20.61 -14.35 25.99
CA LEU A 25 21.65 -14.99 26.81
C LEU A 25 20.97 -15.66 28.00
N ASP A 26 21.41 -16.87 28.33
CA ASP A 26 21.05 -17.56 29.57
C ASP A 26 21.88 -17.04 30.77
N PRO A 27 21.63 -17.50 32.00
CA PRO A 27 22.40 -17.11 33.18
C PRO A 27 23.91 -17.44 33.11
N ASP A 28 24.27 -18.42 32.30
CA ASP A 28 25.64 -18.84 32.04
C ASP A 28 26.30 -18.12 30.86
N ASN A 29 25.63 -17.06 30.37
CA ASN A 29 26.07 -16.23 29.27
C ASN A 29 26.14 -16.96 27.91
N GLN A 30 25.40 -18.08 27.76
CA GLN A 30 25.29 -18.81 26.51
C GLN A 30 24.12 -18.28 25.66
N GLU A 31 24.36 -18.18 24.35
CA GLU A 31 23.36 -17.69 23.40
C GLU A 31 22.30 -18.76 23.08
N TYR A 32 21.04 -18.42 23.18
CA TYR A 32 19.93 -19.27 22.73
C TYR A 32 18.87 -18.50 21.97
N PHE A 33 18.06 -19.20 21.17
CA PHE A 33 16.95 -18.64 20.41
C PHE A 33 15.62 -18.96 21.10
N ARG A 34 14.93 -17.91 21.55
CA ARG A 34 13.57 -18.02 22.07
C ARG A 34 12.58 -17.75 20.95
N GLU A 35 11.66 -18.68 20.71
CA GLU A 35 10.60 -18.47 19.71
C GLU A 35 9.64 -17.35 20.15
N ILE A 36 9.34 -16.44 19.22
CA ILE A 36 8.38 -15.35 19.42
C ILE A 36 7.02 -15.82 18.91
N PRO A 37 5.96 -15.78 19.74
CA PRO A 37 4.63 -16.19 19.31
C PRO A 37 4.09 -15.28 18.22
N ILE A 38 3.64 -15.90 17.13
CA ILE A 38 2.97 -15.23 16.03
C ILE A 38 1.50 -15.02 16.42
N ARG A 39 1.05 -13.77 16.41
CA ARG A 39 -0.35 -13.41 16.61
C ARG A 39 -1.07 -13.35 15.28
N SER A 40 -1.91 -14.34 15.03
CA SER A 40 -2.75 -14.36 13.86
C SER A 40 -3.97 -13.44 14.06
N THR A 41 -4.19 -12.52 13.14
CA THR A 41 -5.41 -11.70 13.05
C THR A 41 -6.30 -12.25 11.93
N SER A 42 -7.47 -11.68 11.72
CA SER A 42 -8.36 -12.08 10.62
C SER A 42 -7.70 -11.94 9.24
N VAL A 43 -6.75 -11.03 9.07
CA VAL A 43 -6.13 -10.73 7.78
C VAL A 43 -4.67 -11.12 7.74
N TYR A 44 -3.84 -10.61 8.66
CA TYR A 44 -2.39 -10.77 8.64
C TYR A 44 -1.85 -11.32 9.95
N ASP A 45 -0.74 -12.01 9.86
CA ASP A 45 0.05 -12.42 11.02
C ASP A 45 0.95 -11.28 11.47
N ARG A 46 1.10 -11.14 12.79
CA ARG A 46 1.90 -10.11 13.44
C ARG A 46 2.77 -10.69 14.53
N ILE A 47 3.93 -10.07 14.71
CA ILE A 47 4.78 -10.32 15.88
C ILE A 47 5.00 -9.02 16.66
N SER A 48 5.29 -9.17 17.94
CA SER A 48 5.58 -8.08 18.86
C SER A 48 7.06 -8.16 19.26
N VAL A 49 7.82 -7.15 18.89
CA VAL A 49 9.26 -7.09 19.13
C VAL A 49 9.63 -5.87 19.95
N LEU A 50 10.74 -5.95 20.68
CA LEU A 50 11.28 -4.82 21.43
C LEU A 50 12.19 -3.99 20.50
N VAL A 51 11.86 -2.71 20.31
CA VAL A 51 12.66 -1.77 19.50
C VAL A 51 12.84 -0.51 20.33
N ASP A 52 14.08 -0.14 20.64
CA ASP A 52 14.43 1.02 21.47
C ASP A 52 13.72 1.00 22.84
N GLY A 53 13.69 -0.17 23.50
CA GLY A 53 13.06 -0.36 24.81
C GLY A 53 11.51 -0.35 24.80
N LYS A 54 10.88 -0.23 23.63
CA LYS A 54 9.41 -0.22 23.48
C LYS A 54 8.92 -1.40 22.66
N ARG A 55 7.82 -2.04 23.09
CA ARG A 55 7.18 -3.09 22.31
C ARG A 55 6.42 -2.48 21.12
N LYS A 56 6.86 -2.84 19.90
CA LYS A 56 6.20 -2.46 18.63
C LYS A 56 5.67 -3.72 17.95
N ARG A 57 4.55 -3.58 17.23
CA ARG A 57 3.93 -4.66 16.45
C ARG A 57 4.22 -4.46 14.97
N PHE A 58 4.64 -5.54 14.33
CA PHE A 58 4.93 -5.54 12.90
C PHE A 58 4.18 -6.67 12.21
N HIS A 59 3.84 -6.47 10.95
CA HIS A 59 3.35 -7.55 10.09
C HIS A 59 4.51 -8.49 9.76
N LEU A 60 4.27 -9.80 9.89
CA LEU A 60 5.31 -10.81 9.70
C LEU A 60 5.86 -10.76 8.26
N HIS A 61 4.98 -10.72 7.23
CA HIS A 61 5.41 -10.65 5.82
C HIS A 61 6.32 -9.45 5.53
N VAL A 62 6.11 -8.30 6.19
CA VAL A 62 6.99 -7.12 6.01
C VAL A 62 8.37 -7.39 6.55
N LEU A 63 8.47 -7.97 7.75
CA LEU A 63 9.77 -8.33 8.34
C LEU A 63 10.47 -9.45 7.56
N MET A 64 9.71 -10.39 6.99
CA MET A 64 10.25 -11.41 6.07
C MET A 64 10.88 -10.75 4.83
N ALA A 65 10.20 -9.77 4.24
CA ALA A 65 10.73 -9.04 3.10
C ALA A 65 11.99 -8.22 3.46
N VAL A 66 12.03 -7.63 4.67
CA VAL A 66 13.25 -6.95 5.17
C VAL A 66 14.41 -7.93 5.32
N ALA A 67 14.18 -9.10 5.93
CA ALA A 67 15.23 -10.07 6.19
C ALA A 67 15.75 -10.77 4.93
N PHE A 68 14.86 -11.14 4.01
CA PHE A 68 15.19 -12.05 2.92
C PHE A 68 15.16 -11.41 1.52
N LEU A 69 14.31 -10.40 1.30
CA LEU A 69 14.12 -9.78 -0.01
C LEU A 69 14.80 -8.41 -0.13
N GLY A 70 15.44 -7.91 0.95
CA GLY A 70 16.15 -6.64 0.92
C GLY A 70 15.25 -5.40 0.94
N LEU A 71 14.01 -5.51 1.44
CA LEU A 71 13.13 -4.37 1.62
C LEU A 71 13.71 -3.37 2.62
N ASP A 72 13.92 -2.11 2.21
CA ASP A 72 14.13 -1.04 3.19
C ASP A 72 12.79 -0.66 3.82
N LEU A 73 12.70 -0.80 5.14
CA LEU A 73 11.47 -0.51 5.88
C LEU A 73 10.97 0.93 5.70
N ARG A 74 11.88 1.87 5.41
CA ARG A 74 11.53 3.27 5.12
C ARG A 74 10.85 3.45 3.76
N SER A 75 11.10 2.55 2.82
CA SER A 75 10.45 2.56 1.50
C SER A 75 9.07 1.89 1.51
N HIS A 76 8.76 1.12 2.57
CA HIS A 76 7.45 0.45 2.73
C HIS A 76 6.39 1.43 3.24
N GLY A 77 5.19 1.42 2.65
CA GLY A 77 4.11 2.28 3.12
C GLY A 77 2.91 2.37 2.19
N THR A 78 2.12 3.41 2.39
CA THR A 78 0.86 3.65 1.66
C THR A 78 0.93 4.79 0.64
N SER A 79 2.05 5.51 0.55
CA SER A 79 2.24 6.56 -0.45
C SER A 79 2.29 5.97 -1.88
N ASN A 80 2.12 6.81 -2.89
CA ASN A 80 2.13 6.34 -4.28
C ASN A 80 3.48 5.80 -4.75
N PHE A 81 4.57 6.20 -4.08
CA PHE A 81 5.94 5.79 -4.39
C PHE A 81 6.47 4.72 -3.44
N SER A 82 5.67 4.28 -2.46
CA SER A 82 6.12 3.26 -1.51
C SER A 82 6.01 1.86 -2.08
N LEU A 83 6.96 1.03 -1.66
CA LEU A 83 6.95 -0.40 -1.93
C LEU A 83 5.97 -1.11 -1.00
N GLN A 84 5.40 -2.19 -1.47
CA GLN A 84 4.51 -3.07 -0.73
C GLN A 84 5.01 -4.51 -0.83
N VAL A 85 4.62 -5.34 0.13
CA VAL A 85 4.87 -6.78 0.08
C VAL A 85 3.58 -7.47 -0.31
N ASP A 86 3.63 -8.25 -1.38
CA ASP A 86 2.49 -9.02 -1.89
C ASP A 86 2.71 -10.53 -1.67
N HIS A 87 1.61 -11.26 -1.52
CA HIS A 87 1.56 -12.71 -1.41
C HIS A 87 1.17 -13.30 -2.76
N LYS A 88 2.08 -14.01 -3.43
CA LYS A 88 1.89 -14.54 -4.78
C LYS A 88 0.65 -15.44 -4.91
N ASP A 89 0.35 -16.21 -3.87
CA ASP A 89 -0.83 -17.09 -3.80
C ASP A 89 -2.10 -16.41 -3.27
N ASN A 90 -2.07 -15.09 -2.99
CA ASN A 90 -3.13 -14.32 -2.32
C ASN A 90 -3.48 -14.80 -0.89
N ASN A 91 -2.79 -15.79 -0.34
CA ASN A 91 -2.98 -16.24 1.03
C ASN A 91 -2.10 -15.43 2.00
N LYS A 92 -2.70 -14.46 2.66
CA LYS A 92 -2.04 -13.53 3.60
C LYS A 92 -1.49 -14.20 4.87
N LYS A 93 -1.70 -15.52 5.01
CA LYS A 93 -1.16 -16.34 6.09
C LYS A 93 0.08 -17.13 5.67
N ASN A 94 0.31 -17.27 4.39
CA ASN A 94 1.49 -17.95 3.85
C ASN A 94 2.67 -16.97 3.77
N ASN A 95 3.36 -16.80 4.90
CA ASN A 95 4.48 -15.87 5.03
C ASN A 95 5.83 -16.49 4.66
N ARG A 96 5.87 -17.64 3.96
CA ARG A 96 7.11 -18.22 3.43
C ARG A 96 7.77 -17.27 2.43
N VAL A 97 9.09 -17.17 2.49
CA VAL A 97 9.85 -16.21 1.66
C VAL A 97 9.60 -16.40 0.16
N GLU A 98 9.48 -17.65 -0.30
CA GLU A 98 9.20 -18.01 -1.68
C GLU A 98 7.85 -17.49 -2.20
N ASN A 99 6.88 -17.28 -1.29
CA ASN A 99 5.55 -16.76 -1.59
C ASN A 99 5.46 -15.24 -1.56
N LEU A 100 6.50 -14.56 -1.07
CA LEU A 100 6.49 -13.11 -0.93
C LEU A 100 7.24 -12.43 -2.08
N GLU A 101 6.80 -11.25 -2.44
CA GLU A 101 7.50 -10.39 -3.38
C GLU A 101 7.33 -8.91 -3.03
N ILE A 102 8.29 -8.10 -3.45
CA ILE A 102 8.24 -6.65 -3.30
C ILE A 102 7.70 -6.07 -4.60
N VAL A 103 6.63 -5.30 -4.49
CA VAL A 103 5.94 -4.69 -5.63
C VAL A 103 5.68 -3.20 -5.37
N THR A 104 5.48 -2.45 -6.43
CA THR A 104 4.94 -1.09 -6.30
C THR A 104 3.47 -1.13 -5.91
N LYS A 105 2.97 -0.05 -5.33
CA LYS A 105 1.54 0.08 -5.01
C LYS A 105 0.66 -0.10 -6.25
N GLN A 106 1.13 0.39 -7.41
CA GLN A 106 0.40 0.28 -8.67
C GLN A 106 0.29 -1.17 -9.13
N GLU A 107 1.39 -1.93 -9.09
CA GLU A 107 1.41 -3.35 -9.44
C GLU A 107 0.51 -4.16 -8.51
N ASN A 108 0.62 -3.95 -7.20
CA ASN A 108 -0.21 -4.61 -6.21
C ASN A 108 -1.71 -4.35 -6.46
N LEU A 109 -2.08 -3.09 -6.72
CA LEU A 109 -3.45 -2.73 -7.05
C LEU A 109 -3.92 -3.40 -8.34
N THR A 110 -3.09 -3.42 -9.39
CA THR A 110 -3.42 -4.06 -10.67
C THR A 110 -3.64 -5.56 -10.52
N ARG A 111 -2.81 -6.23 -9.71
CA ARG A 111 -2.98 -7.66 -9.40
C ARG A 111 -4.26 -7.94 -8.62
N ALA A 112 -4.55 -7.12 -7.59
CA ALA A 112 -5.77 -7.24 -6.82
C ALA A 112 -7.03 -7.09 -7.68
N TRP A 113 -7.01 -6.21 -8.69
CA TRP A 113 -8.07 -6.11 -9.69
C TRP A 113 -8.19 -7.37 -10.56
N LYS A 114 -7.07 -7.87 -11.08
CA LYS A 114 -7.06 -9.10 -11.91
C LYS A 114 -7.55 -10.32 -11.14
N ASN A 115 -7.25 -10.39 -9.85
CA ASN A 115 -7.63 -11.49 -8.95
C ASN A 115 -9.05 -11.36 -8.40
N GLY A 116 -9.86 -10.41 -8.88
CA GLY A 116 -11.24 -10.22 -8.46
C GLY A 116 -11.45 -9.76 -7.02
N CYS A 117 -10.38 -9.31 -6.32
CA CYS A 117 -10.47 -8.90 -4.91
C CYS A 117 -11.46 -7.75 -4.67
N TYR A 118 -11.88 -7.06 -5.72
CA TYR A 118 -12.80 -5.91 -5.64
C TYR A 118 -14.19 -6.21 -6.21
N GLU A 119 -14.42 -7.38 -6.79
CA GLU A 119 -15.72 -7.69 -7.45
C GLU A 119 -16.89 -7.74 -6.46
N ASN A 120 -16.65 -8.17 -5.22
CA ASN A 120 -17.70 -8.36 -4.21
C ASN A 120 -17.77 -7.28 -3.12
N ASN A 121 -16.92 -6.25 -3.17
CA ASN A 121 -16.78 -5.29 -2.05
C ASN A 121 -17.53 -3.96 -2.26
N GLY A 122 -18.49 -3.89 -3.17
CA GLY A 122 -19.19 -2.63 -3.50
C GLY A 122 -18.28 -1.54 -4.11
N PHE A 123 -16.97 -1.75 -4.13
CA PHE A 123 -15.99 -0.89 -4.80
C PHE A 123 -15.97 -1.07 -6.31
N ALA A 124 -16.44 -2.21 -6.81
CA ALA A 124 -16.59 -2.47 -8.25
C ALA A 124 -17.51 -1.45 -8.95
N SER A 125 -18.43 -0.84 -8.20
CA SER A 125 -19.28 0.23 -8.71
C SER A 125 -18.62 1.61 -8.75
N LYS A 126 -17.48 1.80 -8.03
CA LYS A 126 -16.77 3.09 -8.02
C LYS A 126 -15.68 3.20 -9.09
N GLY A 127 -15.27 2.10 -9.71
CA GLY A 127 -14.16 2.07 -10.67
C GLY A 127 -14.55 1.91 -12.14
N LYS A 128 -15.79 1.52 -12.46
CA LYS A 128 -16.27 1.63 -13.84
C LYS A 128 -16.58 3.09 -14.11
N PRO A 129 -15.97 3.71 -15.12
CA PRO A 129 -16.44 5.03 -15.54
C PRO A 129 -17.92 4.87 -15.84
N LYS A 130 -18.79 5.44 -15.01
CA LYS A 130 -20.21 5.52 -15.30
C LYS A 130 -20.32 6.34 -16.58
N LYS A 131 -20.50 5.67 -17.71
CA LYS A 131 -20.57 6.22 -19.05
C LYS A 131 -21.71 7.26 -19.22
N SER A 132 -22.51 7.50 -18.17
CA SER A 132 -23.73 8.30 -18.24
C SER A 132 -23.82 9.50 -17.31
N LEU A 133 -22.78 9.86 -16.55
CA LEU A 133 -22.85 11.04 -15.68
C LEU A 133 -21.58 11.87 -15.76
N ARG A 134 -21.19 12.25 -16.96
CA ARG A 134 -20.30 13.40 -17.11
C ARG A 134 -21.09 14.63 -16.69
N LYS A 135 -20.65 15.29 -15.63
CA LYS A 135 -21.29 16.51 -15.13
C LYS A 135 -21.21 17.64 -16.14
N PHE A 136 -20.22 17.61 -17.03
CA PHE A 136 -19.92 18.65 -18.01
C PHE A 136 -19.95 18.07 -19.43
N SER A 137 -20.62 18.78 -20.32
CA SER A 137 -20.59 18.53 -21.76
C SER A 137 -19.27 19.03 -22.39
N SER A 138 -19.01 18.70 -23.64
CA SER A 138 -17.88 19.26 -24.39
C SER A 138 -17.92 20.81 -24.44
N VAL A 139 -19.11 21.38 -24.60
CA VAL A 139 -19.33 22.84 -24.60
C VAL A 139 -18.94 23.44 -23.24
N ASP A 140 -19.32 22.80 -22.15
CA ASP A 140 -18.96 23.28 -20.80
C ASP A 140 -17.44 23.25 -20.59
N VAL A 141 -16.77 22.20 -21.06
CA VAL A 141 -15.30 22.07 -20.96
C VAL A 141 -14.59 23.18 -21.74
N GLU A 142 -15.06 23.49 -22.95
CA GLU A 142 -14.55 24.62 -23.75
C GLU A 142 -14.79 25.98 -23.09
N GLN A 143 -15.96 26.19 -22.52
CA GLN A 143 -16.27 27.40 -21.75
C GLN A 143 -15.38 27.55 -20.53
N ILE A 144 -15.14 26.44 -19.79
CA ILE A 144 -14.22 26.41 -18.63
C ILE A 144 -12.81 26.83 -19.06
N LYS A 145 -12.31 26.30 -20.19
CA LYS A 145 -11.01 26.65 -20.75
C LYS A 145 -10.95 28.13 -21.15
N ALA A 146 -11.99 28.64 -21.83
CA ALA A 146 -12.09 30.04 -22.25
C ALA A 146 -12.11 30.98 -21.04
N LEU A 147 -12.90 30.71 -20.01
CA LEU A 147 -12.95 31.50 -18.78
C LEU A 147 -11.62 31.53 -18.05
N LYS A 148 -10.89 30.42 -18.07
CA LYS A 148 -9.56 30.39 -17.50
C LYS A 148 -8.55 31.24 -18.28
N LYS A 149 -8.62 31.17 -19.61
CA LYS A 149 -7.82 32.02 -20.54
C LYS A 149 -8.13 33.51 -20.34
N ALA A 150 -9.38 33.84 -20.00
CA ALA A 150 -9.83 35.20 -19.67
C ALA A 150 -9.39 35.65 -18.25
N GLY A 151 -8.58 34.84 -17.52
CA GLY A 151 -7.98 35.21 -16.24
C GLY A 151 -8.82 34.90 -15.00
N LEU A 152 -9.97 34.23 -15.12
CA LEU A 152 -10.77 33.90 -13.94
C LEU A 152 -10.07 32.89 -13.03
N SER A 153 -10.27 33.06 -11.73
CA SER A 153 -9.79 32.09 -10.75
C SER A 153 -10.60 30.78 -10.80
N TYR A 154 -9.98 29.67 -10.42
CA TYR A 154 -10.66 28.35 -10.32
C TYR A 154 -11.96 28.42 -9.51
N ARG A 155 -11.99 29.21 -8.42
CA ARG A 155 -13.18 29.38 -7.57
C ARG A 155 -14.30 30.08 -8.32
N LYS A 156 -14.03 31.20 -9.00
CA LYS A 156 -15.05 31.94 -9.79
C LYS A 156 -15.61 31.10 -10.93
N ILE A 157 -14.78 30.27 -11.57
CA ILE A 157 -15.26 29.34 -12.61
C ILE A 157 -16.14 28.25 -11.95
N ALA A 158 -15.71 27.69 -10.82
CA ALA A 158 -16.48 26.68 -10.14
C ALA A 158 -17.85 27.13 -9.64
N GLU A 159 -17.97 28.37 -9.19
CA GLU A 159 -19.25 29.03 -8.86
C GLU A 159 -20.19 29.10 -10.07
N LYS A 160 -19.69 29.51 -11.23
CA LYS A 160 -20.51 29.59 -12.48
C LYS A 160 -21.06 28.23 -12.91
N PHE A 161 -20.29 27.15 -12.69
CA PHE A 161 -20.68 25.80 -13.10
C PHE A 161 -21.26 24.95 -11.94
N ASN A 162 -21.54 25.57 -10.80
CA ASN A 162 -22.06 24.92 -9.59
C ASN A 162 -21.31 23.64 -9.25
N CYS A 163 -19.98 23.74 -9.10
CA CYS A 163 -19.11 22.61 -8.85
C CYS A 163 -17.98 22.93 -7.87
N ASN A 164 -17.24 21.92 -7.48
CA ASN A 164 -16.03 22.09 -6.66
C ASN A 164 -14.88 22.63 -7.54
N HIS A 165 -14.09 23.56 -7.02
CA HIS A 165 -12.93 24.14 -7.73
C HIS A 165 -11.88 23.08 -8.12
N GLY A 166 -11.77 21.95 -7.37
CA GLY A 166 -10.93 20.82 -7.73
C GLY A 166 -11.34 20.14 -9.03
N ALA A 167 -12.66 20.12 -9.36
CA ALA A 167 -13.13 19.59 -10.64
C ALA A 167 -12.66 20.47 -11.81
N ILE A 168 -12.72 21.78 -11.65
CA ILE A 168 -12.21 22.75 -12.65
C ILE A 168 -10.70 22.58 -12.85
N TYR A 169 -9.95 22.40 -11.74
CA TYR A 169 -8.51 22.14 -11.81
C TYR A 169 -8.19 20.87 -12.62
N GLN A 170 -8.92 19.77 -12.36
CA GLN A 170 -8.69 18.49 -13.04
C GLN A 170 -9.00 18.55 -14.54
N ILE A 171 -10.07 19.28 -14.92
CA ILE A 171 -10.42 19.52 -16.34
C ILE A 171 -9.30 20.31 -17.02
N LEU A 172 -8.86 21.40 -16.42
CA LEU A 172 -7.86 22.30 -17.02
C LEU A 172 -6.45 21.69 -17.08
N LYS A 173 -6.16 20.71 -16.23
CA LYS A 173 -4.91 19.93 -16.24
C LYS A 173 -4.98 18.68 -17.14
N GLY A 174 -6.13 18.41 -17.76
CA GLY A 174 -6.32 17.25 -18.62
C GLY A 174 -6.34 15.91 -17.89
N TYR A 175 -6.61 15.90 -16.57
CA TYR A 175 -6.75 14.65 -15.82
C TYR A 175 -8.12 13.98 -16.01
N THR A 176 -9.11 14.76 -16.44
CA THR A 176 -10.47 14.29 -16.74
C THR A 176 -10.91 14.89 -18.07
N TYR A 177 -11.86 14.25 -18.75
CA TYR A 177 -12.35 14.70 -20.06
C TYR A 177 -11.28 14.74 -21.17
N GLN A 178 -10.33 13.80 -21.13
CA GLN A 178 -9.21 13.73 -22.09
C GLN A 178 -9.64 13.52 -23.53
N ASP A 179 -10.79 12.91 -23.74
CA ASP A 179 -11.43 12.69 -25.05
C ASP A 179 -12.13 13.95 -25.62
N LEU A 180 -12.12 15.04 -24.87
CA LEU A 180 -12.65 16.35 -25.28
C LEU A 180 -11.53 17.42 -25.38
N ASN A 181 -10.28 17.00 -25.42
CA ASN A 181 -9.13 17.89 -25.59
C ASN A 181 -8.61 17.85 -27.01
#